data_3fee82bec88201e67ef06fdb14e34c57
#
_entry.id   3fee82bec88201e67ef06fdb14e34c57
#
_cell.length_a   1.000
_cell.length_b   1.000
_cell.length_c   1.000
_cell.angle_alpha   90.00
_cell.angle_beta   90.00
_cell.angle_gamma   90.00
#
_symmetry.space_group_name_H-M   'P 1'
#
loop_
_entity.id
_entity.type
_entity.pdbx_description
1 polymer ?
#
loop_
_entity_poly.entity_id
_entity_poly.type
_entity_poly.pdbx_seq_one_letter_code
_entity_poly.pdbx_strand_id
1 'polypeptide(L)'
;MKRLKPAITVVFLLMLCAVVVRAIDKNSYIEATRSFYKNAYSDIKPARVVTSWMVPFDTKDRYDIRTINVISIFGDHRESYLKGHIHTATDLIPVHKSAMIYIYPMAEGVVCSIHLGHPHKTIVIRHLLAKGKTIYTSYKHLQEIYVDVGTQVDQHTKIARLYTSQETKKYKGNYNHLHLEIRKSFYDYGCASWLTMNKADLNELFYNPMTFMKSNLGAVHPGTN
;
A
#
# COMPACT_ATOMS: atom_id res chain seq x y z
N MET A 1 -54.14 -6.29 5.57
CA MET A 1 -52.75 -6.42 5.00
C MET A 1 -52.61 -5.45 3.83
N LYS A 2 -51.85 -4.36 3.99
CA LYS A 2 -51.56 -3.39 2.93
C LYS A 2 -50.52 -3.99 1.98
N ARG A 3 -50.88 -4.22 0.72
CA ARG A 3 -49.96 -4.66 -0.33
C ARG A 3 -48.88 -3.58 -0.53
N LEU A 4 -47.59 -3.91 -0.31
CA LEU A 4 -46.49 -3.03 -0.67
C LEU A 4 -46.58 -2.71 -2.16
N LYS A 5 -46.46 -1.42 -2.50
CA LYS A 5 -46.56 -0.96 -3.89
C LYS A 5 -45.40 -1.61 -4.70
N PRO A 6 -45.67 -2.15 -5.90
CA PRO A 6 -44.68 -2.89 -6.71
C PRO A 6 -43.42 -2.09 -7.04
N ALA A 7 -43.52 -0.77 -7.08
CA ALA A 7 -42.36 0.11 -7.32
C ALA A 7 -41.27 0.04 -6.24
N ILE A 8 -41.67 -0.13 -4.96
CA ILE A 8 -40.70 -0.22 -3.83
C ILE A 8 -39.97 -1.56 -3.88
N THR A 9 -40.67 -2.63 -4.28
CA THR A 9 -40.05 -3.97 -4.38
C THR A 9 -39.01 -4.02 -5.51
N VAL A 10 -39.25 -3.36 -6.64
CA VAL A 10 -38.32 -3.31 -7.78
C VAL A 10 -37.06 -2.51 -7.43
N VAL A 11 -37.19 -1.38 -6.74
CA VAL A 11 -36.04 -0.56 -6.30
C VAL A 11 -35.17 -1.33 -5.30
N PHE A 12 -35.77 -2.07 -4.35
CA PHE A 12 -35.04 -2.90 -3.39
C PHE A 12 -34.31 -4.06 -4.07
N LEU A 13 -34.95 -4.70 -5.09
CA LEU A 13 -34.32 -5.77 -5.86
C LEU A 13 -33.15 -5.26 -6.70
N LEU A 14 -33.27 -4.07 -7.31
CA LEU A 14 -32.20 -3.45 -8.08
C LEU A 14 -31.02 -3.01 -7.19
N MET A 15 -31.29 -2.50 -5.97
CA MET A 15 -30.24 -2.21 -5.00
C MET A 15 -29.51 -3.48 -4.51
N LEU A 16 -30.28 -4.56 -4.26
CA LEU A 16 -29.70 -5.85 -3.86
C LEU A 16 -28.84 -6.46 -4.98
N CYS A 17 -29.28 -6.39 -6.24
CA CYS A 17 -28.51 -6.82 -7.40
C CYS A 17 -27.23 -5.99 -7.58
N ALA A 18 -27.29 -4.67 -7.39
CA ALA A 18 -26.10 -3.80 -7.48
C ALA A 18 -25.07 -4.09 -6.39
N VAL A 19 -25.51 -4.40 -5.17
CA VAL A 19 -24.64 -4.79 -4.06
C VAL A 19 -24.00 -6.17 -4.32
N VAL A 20 -24.77 -7.12 -4.83
CA VAL A 20 -24.28 -8.47 -5.15
C VAL A 20 -23.29 -8.43 -6.31
N VAL A 21 -23.54 -7.66 -7.36
CA VAL A 21 -22.63 -7.50 -8.50
C VAL A 21 -21.30 -6.86 -8.05
N ARG A 22 -21.35 -5.83 -7.16
CA ARG A 22 -20.12 -5.24 -6.61
C ARG A 22 -19.32 -6.21 -5.74
N ALA A 23 -19.99 -7.04 -4.94
CA ALA A 23 -19.33 -8.06 -4.13
C ALA A 23 -18.69 -9.17 -4.99
N ILE A 24 -19.34 -9.57 -6.07
CA ILE A 24 -18.82 -10.56 -7.03
C ILE A 24 -17.58 -10.00 -7.74
N ASP A 25 -17.60 -8.74 -8.18
CA ASP A 25 -16.44 -8.09 -8.81
C ASP A 25 -15.23 -8.03 -7.88
N LYS A 26 -15.44 -7.68 -6.63
CA LYS A 26 -14.37 -7.63 -5.61
C LYS A 26 -13.70 -9.00 -5.42
N ASN A 27 -14.48 -10.04 -5.26
CA ASN A 27 -13.98 -11.40 -5.06
C ASN A 27 -13.31 -11.96 -6.31
N SER A 28 -13.89 -11.75 -7.48
CA SER A 28 -13.31 -12.16 -8.77
C SER A 28 -11.96 -11.50 -9.01
N TYR A 29 -11.82 -10.23 -8.65
CA TYR A 29 -10.55 -9.52 -8.77
C TYR A 29 -9.48 -10.09 -7.84
N ILE A 30 -9.81 -10.33 -6.56
CA ILE A 30 -8.89 -10.92 -5.59
C ILE A 30 -8.40 -12.30 -6.08
N GLU A 31 -9.29 -13.15 -6.56
CA GLU A 31 -8.94 -14.46 -7.10
C GLU A 31 -8.08 -14.35 -8.37
N ALA A 32 -8.42 -13.45 -9.31
CA ALA A 32 -7.65 -13.24 -10.53
C ALA A 32 -6.22 -12.76 -10.26
N THR A 33 -6.00 -12.02 -9.18
CA THR A 33 -4.67 -11.52 -8.82
C THR A 33 -3.87 -12.46 -7.92
N ARG A 34 -4.50 -13.46 -7.32
CA ARG A 34 -3.86 -14.39 -6.37
C ARG A 34 -2.64 -15.10 -6.96
N SER A 35 -2.66 -15.46 -8.24
CA SER A 35 -1.56 -16.11 -8.95
C SER A 35 -0.27 -15.26 -9.03
N PHE A 36 -0.37 -13.96 -8.85
CA PHE A 36 0.78 -13.06 -8.83
C PHE A 36 1.49 -12.97 -7.48
N TYR A 37 0.90 -13.56 -6.41
CA TYR A 37 1.53 -13.55 -5.10
C TYR A 37 2.56 -14.65 -4.96
N LYS A 38 3.75 -14.26 -4.52
CA LYS A 38 4.83 -15.18 -4.17
C LYS A 38 4.64 -15.56 -2.69
N ASN A 39 4.31 -16.85 -2.43
CA ASN A 39 4.11 -17.37 -1.08
C ASN A 39 3.16 -16.49 -0.25
N ALA A 40 1.88 -16.69 -0.39
CA ALA A 40 0.79 -15.80 0.01
C ALA A 40 0.92 -15.37 1.45
N TYR A 41 1.41 -15.20 2.31
CA TYR A 41 1.59 -14.70 3.67
C TYR A 41 2.66 -15.45 4.46
N SER A 42 3.51 -14.70 5.10
CA SER A 42 4.26 -15.20 6.24
C SER A 42 3.61 -14.68 7.53
N ASP A 43 3.27 -15.58 8.43
CA ASP A 43 2.89 -15.24 9.81
C ASP A 43 4.12 -14.99 10.70
N ILE A 44 5.30 -14.98 10.13
CA ILE A 44 6.55 -14.67 10.85
C ILE A 44 6.41 -13.28 11.47
N LYS A 45 6.68 -13.20 12.76
CA LYS A 45 6.68 -11.95 13.50
C LYS A 45 7.96 -11.18 13.21
N PRO A 46 7.92 -9.82 13.17
CA PRO A 46 9.12 -9.01 13.14
C PRO A 46 10.03 -9.34 14.33
N ALA A 47 11.32 -9.47 14.08
CA ALA A 47 12.30 -9.80 15.12
C ALA A 47 12.56 -8.63 16.09
N ARG A 48 12.24 -7.39 15.65
CA ARG A 48 12.52 -6.16 16.39
C ARG A 48 11.28 -5.28 16.45
N VAL A 49 11.15 -4.55 17.54
CA VAL A 49 10.22 -3.43 17.67
C VAL A 49 10.79 -2.25 16.88
N VAL A 50 9.94 -1.51 16.18
CA VAL A 50 10.34 -0.29 15.46
C VAL A 50 10.96 0.71 16.43
N THR A 51 12.17 1.15 16.12
CA THR A 51 12.91 2.16 16.88
C THR A 51 12.80 3.55 16.27
N SER A 52 12.76 3.63 14.95
CA SER A 52 12.64 4.89 14.22
C SER A 52 12.01 4.69 12.85
N TRP A 53 11.48 5.78 12.28
CA TRP A 53 10.93 5.81 10.93
C TRP A 53 11.79 6.70 10.04
N MET A 54 11.96 6.28 8.78
CA MET A 54 12.72 7.01 7.76
C MET A 54 11.91 7.09 6.47
N VAL A 55 12.20 8.06 5.59
CA VAL A 55 11.65 8.06 4.23
C VAL A 55 12.17 6.84 3.45
N PRO A 56 11.39 6.29 2.51
CA PRO A 56 11.70 5.00 1.86
C PRO A 56 12.71 5.10 0.71
N PHE A 57 13.47 6.19 0.61
CA PHE A 57 14.43 6.44 -0.45
C PHE A 57 15.84 6.66 0.10
N ASP A 58 16.84 6.40 -0.75
CA ASP A 58 18.23 6.77 -0.47
C ASP A 58 18.43 8.27 -0.72
N THR A 59 18.12 9.07 0.29
CA THR A 59 18.26 10.52 0.28
C THR A 59 19.35 10.96 1.24
N LYS A 60 19.86 12.21 1.06
CA LYS A 60 20.91 12.77 1.91
C LYS A 60 20.57 12.71 3.40
N ASP A 61 19.30 12.92 3.74
CA ASP A 61 18.76 12.80 5.09
C ASP A 61 17.40 12.09 5.03
N ARG A 62 17.37 10.86 5.48
CA ARG A 62 16.15 10.03 5.48
C ARG A 62 15.20 10.34 6.64
N TYR A 63 15.57 11.23 7.55
CA TYR A 63 14.71 11.77 8.59
C TYR A 63 14.01 13.07 8.16
N ASP A 64 14.44 13.66 7.05
CA ASP A 64 13.88 14.91 6.54
C ASP A 64 12.84 14.67 5.43
N ILE A 65 11.57 14.96 5.74
CA ILE A 65 10.45 14.83 4.79
C ILE A 65 10.61 15.74 3.56
N ARG A 66 11.42 16.81 3.63
CA ARG A 66 11.70 17.71 2.51
C ARG A 66 12.56 17.09 1.42
N THR A 67 13.11 15.90 1.66
CA THR A 67 13.89 15.14 0.67
C THR A 67 13.03 14.38 -0.34
N ILE A 68 11.69 14.42 -0.17
CA ILE A 68 10.72 13.77 -1.06
C ILE A 68 9.70 14.76 -1.60
N ASN A 69 9.23 14.51 -2.83
CA ASN A 69 8.11 15.21 -3.47
C ASN A 69 6.87 14.31 -3.51
N VAL A 70 5.72 14.91 -3.25
CA VAL A 70 4.40 14.29 -3.44
C VAL A 70 3.93 14.60 -4.87
N ILE A 71 3.62 13.55 -5.65
CA ILE A 71 3.03 13.68 -6.99
C ILE A 71 1.53 13.42 -6.99
N SER A 72 1.04 12.67 -6.03
CA SER A 72 -0.39 12.45 -5.84
C SER A 72 -0.71 12.16 -4.38
N ILE A 73 -1.78 12.76 -3.89
CA ILE A 73 -2.12 12.75 -2.47
C ILE A 73 -3.02 11.56 -2.09
N PHE A 74 -2.99 11.22 -0.81
CA PHE A 74 -3.90 10.29 -0.17
C PHE A 74 -5.33 10.85 -0.18
N GLY A 75 -6.29 10.02 -0.54
CA GLY A 75 -7.72 10.38 -0.54
C GLY A 75 -8.24 10.99 -1.85
N ASP A 76 -7.39 11.13 -2.87
CA ASP A 76 -7.81 11.55 -4.20
C ASP A 76 -8.76 10.54 -4.84
N HIS A 77 -9.78 11.03 -5.54
CA HIS A 77 -10.62 10.21 -6.39
C HIS A 77 -9.90 9.78 -7.66
N ARG A 78 -10.07 8.55 -8.06
CA ARG A 78 -9.42 7.93 -9.23
C ARG A 78 -10.46 7.47 -10.24
N GLU A 79 -10.14 7.67 -11.53
CA GLU A 79 -10.95 7.22 -12.65
C GLU A 79 -10.36 6.00 -13.37
N SER A 80 -9.12 5.60 -13.00
CA SER A 80 -8.44 4.43 -13.56
C SER A 80 -8.86 3.14 -12.84
N TYR A 81 -8.76 2.00 -13.51
CA TYR A 81 -9.11 0.66 -13.03
C TYR A 81 -10.58 0.53 -12.65
N LEU A 82 -10.94 0.78 -11.41
CA LEU A 82 -12.31 0.81 -10.93
C LEU A 82 -12.69 2.27 -10.71
N LYS A 83 -13.57 2.80 -11.58
CA LYS A 83 -14.00 4.21 -11.54
C LYS A 83 -14.55 4.58 -10.16
N GLY A 84 -14.07 5.71 -9.65
CA GLY A 84 -14.50 6.27 -8.36
C GLY A 84 -13.81 5.65 -7.14
N HIS A 85 -12.77 4.79 -7.33
CA HIS A 85 -11.98 4.37 -6.18
C HIS A 85 -11.17 5.53 -5.59
N ILE A 86 -10.79 5.40 -4.34
CA ILE A 86 -10.07 6.42 -3.61
C ILE A 86 -8.61 6.00 -3.47
N HIS A 87 -7.69 6.94 -3.68
CA HIS A 87 -6.25 6.70 -3.56
C HIS A 87 -5.86 6.42 -2.12
N THR A 88 -5.43 5.19 -1.84
CA THR A 88 -5.08 4.71 -0.50
C THR A 88 -3.65 5.01 -0.09
N ALA A 89 -2.89 5.62 -0.98
CA ALA A 89 -1.48 5.92 -0.84
C ALA A 89 -1.17 7.41 -0.97
N THR A 90 0.09 7.74 -0.76
CA THR A 90 0.71 8.92 -1.34
C THR A 90 1.73 8.47 -2.37
N ASP A 91 1.67 9.04 -3.57
CA ASP A 91 2.65 8.77 -4.63
C ASP A 91 3.84 9.71 -4.46
N LEU A 92 5.03 9.14 -4.34
CA LEU A 92 6.26 9.81 -3.92
C LEU A 92 7.40 9.62 -4.91
N ILE A 93 8.24 10.65 -5.00
CA ILE A 93 9.56 10.57 -5.65
C ILE A 93 10.60 11.32 -4.80
N PRO A 94 11.88 10.95 -4.83
CA PRO A 94 12.91 11.75 -4.18
C PRO A 94 13.09 13.09 -4.91
N VAL A 95 13.43 14.16 -4.18
CA VAL A 95 13.73 15.49 -4.74
C VAL A 95 14.91 15.39 -5.72
N HIS A 96 15.98 14.73 -5.31
CA HIS A 96 17.15 14.48 -6.15
C HIS A 96 17.03 13.06 -6.75
N LYS A 97 16.71 13.00 -8.04
CA LYS A 97 16.56 11.74 -8.77
C LYS A 97 17.92 11.24 -9.25
N SER A 98 18.24 10.01 -8.90
CA SER A 98 19.28 9.22 -9.58
C SER A 98 18.70 8.50 -10.79
N ALA A 99 19.58 7.98 -11.66
CA ALA A 99 19.14 7.14 -12.81
C ALA A 99 18.36 5.90 -12.35
N MET A 100 18.69 5.37 -11.20
CA MET A 100 18.02 4.24 -10.53
C MET A 100 17.58 4.67 -9.15
N ILE A 101 16.29 4.54 -8.85
CA ILE A 101 15.71 4.88 -7.55
C ILE A 101 15.49 3.59 -6.78
N TYR A 102 16.27 3.39 -5.71
CA TYR A 102 16.15 2.25 -4.81
C TYR A 102 15.17 2.53 -3.68
N ILE A 103 14.51 1.47 -3.23
CA ILE A 103 13.53 1.51 -2.14
C ILE A 103 14.08 0.76 -0.93
N TYR A 104 13.86 1.35 0.23
CA TYR A 104 14.23 0.84 1.54
C TYR A 104 13.01 0.82 2.46
N PRO A 105 12.94 -0.08 3.43
CA PRO A 105 11.91 -0.04 4.46
C PRO A 105 11.92 1.29 5.21
N MET A 106 10.73 1.73 5.61
CA MET A 106 10.61 2.91 6.48
C MET A 106 11.06 2.62 7.91
N ALA A 107 11.00 1.36 8.33
CA ALA A 107 11.36 0.89 9.67
C ALA A 107 11.71 -0.60 9.64
N GLU A 108 12.19 -1.12 10.77
CA GLU A 108 12.40 -2.55 11.01
C GLU A 108 11.08 -3.31 10.83
N GLY A 109 11.17 -4.52 10.25
CA GLY A 109 9.99 -5.34 10.03
C GLY A 109 10.30 -6.68 9.36
N VAL A 110 9.24 -7.35 8.92
CA VAL A 110 9.33 -8.59 8.14
C VAL A 110 8.50 -8.47 6.87
N VAL A 111 9.05 -8.90 5.75
CA VAL A 111 8.31 -8.99 4.49
C VAL A 111 7.22 -10.04 4.64
N CYS A 112 5.95 -9.62 4.63
CA CYS A 112 4.82 -10.52 4.83
C CYS A 112 4.09 -10.89 3.53
N SER A 113 4.25 -10.10 2.46
CA SER A 113 3.65 -10.40 1.14
C SER A 113 4.45 -9.78 0.01
N ILE A 114 4.48 -10.45 -1.14
CA ILE A 114 5.05 -9.93 -2.39
C ILE A 114 4.08 -10.23 -3.54
N HIS A 115 3.71 -9.21 -4.28
CA HIS A 115 2.95 -9.31 -5.54
C HIS A 115 3.88 -9.07 -6.73
N LEU A 116 3.86 -9.96 -7.72
CA LEU A 116 4.81 -9.97 -8.85
C LEU A 116 4.24 -9.40 -10.17
N GLY A 117 2.95 -9.07 -10.21
CA GLY A 117 2.28 -8.58 -11.41
C GLY A 117 2.74 -7.17 -11.81
N HIS A 118 3.25 -7.02 -13.03
CA HIS A 118 3.58 -5.72 -13.59
C HIS A 118 2.32 -4.95 -14.02
N PRO A 119 2.28 -3.63 -13.88
CA PRO A 119 3.25 -2.72 -13.29
C PRO A 119 3.05 -2.49 -11.78
N HIS A 120 2.35 -3.41 -11.12
CA HIS A 120 1.91 -3.27 -9.74
C HIS A 120 2.68 -4.19 -8.78
N LYS A 121 3.92 -4.57 -9.11
CA LYS A 121 4.78 -5.29 -8.17
C LYS A 121 4.82 -4.56 -6.83
N THR A 122 4.53 -5.29 -5.76
CA THR A 122 4.34 -4.73 -4.42
C THR A 122 5.06 -5.58 -3.39
N ILE A 123 5.68 -4.93 -2.42
CA ILE A 123 6.17 -5.55 -1.17
C ILE A 123 5.32 -5.00 -0.04
N VAL A 124 4.85 -5.86 0.86
CA VAL A 124 4.23 -5.46 2.13
C VAL A 124 5.12 -5.91 3.29
N ILE A 125 5.42 -4.97 4.17
CA ILE A 125 6.23 -5.20 5.38
C ILE A 125 5.34 -5.03 6.61
N ARG A 126 5.39 -6.02 7.51
CA ARG A 126 4.80 -5.98 8.84
C ARG A 126 5.80 -5.38 9.80
N HIS A 127 5.38 -4.38 10.57
CA HIS A 127 6.16 -3.71 11.61
C HIS A 127 5.56 -3.99 12.98
N LEU A 128 6.40 -4.27 13.95
CA LEU A 128 6.01 -4.43 15.36
C LEU A 128 6.21 -3.12 16.09
N LEU A 129 5.14 -2.53 16.60
CA LEU A 129 5.19 -1.35 17.44
C LEU A 129 5.27 -1.73 18.93
N ALA A 130 5.59 -0.75 19.77
CA ALA A 130 5.51 -0.91 21.22
C ALA A 130 4.14 -1.46 21.65
N LYS A 131 4.13 -2.21 22.73
CA LYS A 131 2.94 -2.88 23.27
C LYS A 131 2.31 -3.94 22.35
N GLY A 132 3.10 -4.49 21.41
CA GLY A 132 2.69 -5.59 20.55
C GLY A 132 1.72 -5.22 19.41
N LYS A 133 1.45 -3.93 19.19
CA LYS A 133 0.66 -3.48 18.05
C LYS A 133 1.43 -3.68 16.75
N THR A 134 0.73 -3.91 15.65
CA THR A 134 1.32 -4.03 14.32
C THR A 134 0.70 -3.02 13.36
N ILE A 135 1.52 -2.53 12.43
CA ILE A 135 1.09 -1.82 11.23
C ILE A 135 1.85 -2.37 10.02
N TYR A 136 1.42 -1.99 8.83
CA TYR A 136 2.02 -2.49 7.60
C TYR A 136 2.35 -1.32 6.68
N THR A 137 3.48 -1.42 5.98
CA THR A 137 3.81 -0.53 4.86
C THR A 137 3.75 -1.30 3.55
N SER A 138 3.13 -0.70 2.54
CA SER A 138 3.02 -1.29 1.21
C SER A 138 3.76 -0.40 0.20
N TYR A 139 4.69 -0.99 -0.52
CA TYR A 139 5.55 -0.35 -1.52
C TYR A 139 5.17 -0.89 -2.89
N LYS A 140 4.56 -0.06 -3.74
CA LYS A 140 4.05 -0.49 -5.05
C LYS A 140 4.75 0.23 -6.20
N HIS A 141 4.59 -0.30 -7.41
CA HIS A 141 5.26 0.11 -8.66
C HIS A 141 6.74 -0.22 -8.67
N LEU A 142 7.07 -1.40 -8.13
CA LEU A 142 8.44 -1.91 -8.11
C LEU A 142 8.78 -2.60 -9.43
N GLN A 143 9.97 -2.35 -9.94
CA GLN A 143 10.47 -3.05 -11.13
C GLN A 143 11.26 -4.31 -10.78
N GLU A 144 12.17 -4.21 -9.80
CA GLU A 144 12.92 -5.33 -9.26
C GLU A 144 12.71 -5.43 -7.75
N ILE A 145 12.68 -6.65 -7.26
CA ILE A 145 12.51 -6.98 -5.82
C ILE A 145 13.72 -7.81 -5.42
N TYR A 146 14.36 -7.45 -4.30
CA TYR A 146 15.62 -8.03 -3.83
C TYR A 146 15.47 -8.88 -2.56
N VAL A 147 14.26 -9.04 -2.06
CA VAL A 147 13.95 -9.77 -0.83
C VAL A 147 12.85 -10.81 -1.08
N ASP A 148 12.74 -11.77 -0.18
CA ASP A 148 11.70 -12.80 -0.19
C ASP A 148 10.72 -12.60 0.97
N VAL A 149 9.54 -13.24 0.87
CA VAL A 149 8.57 -13.33 1.97
C VAL A 149 9.25 -14.04 3.15
N GLY A 150 9.11 -13.48 4.34
CA GLY A 150 9.76 -13.95 5.56
C GLY A 150 11.10 -13.28 5.86
N THR A 151 11.67 -12.50 4.92
CA THR A 151 12.91 -11.76 5.16
C THR A 151 12.70 -10.70 6.24
N GLN A 152 13.53 -10.74 7.30
CA GLN A 152 13.64 -9.66 8.28
C GLN A 152 14.42 -8.51 7.64
N VAL A 153 13.90 -7.30 7.73
CA VAL A 153 14.46 -6.11 7.10
C VAL A 153 14.57 -4.96 8.10
N ASP A 154 15.44 -4.04 7.81
CA ASP A 154 15.59 -2.76 8.50
C ASP A 154 15.69 -1.60 7.50
N GLN A 155 15.86 -0.38 8.00
CA GLN A 155 15.91 0.83 7.17
C GLN A 155 17.10 0.86 6.19
N HIS A 156 18.10 0.01 6.37
CA HIS A 156 19.31 -0.07 5.52
C HIS A 156 19.23 -1.18 4.48
N THR A 157 18.24 -2.06 4.59
CA THR A 157 18.00 -3.16 3.65
C THR A 157 17.45 -2.63 2.34
N LYS A 158 18.18 -2.76 1.24
CA LYS A 158 17.67 -2.46 -0.09
C LYS A 158 16.66 -3.53 -0.50
N ILE A 159 15.37 -3.17 -0.59
CA ILE A 159 14.29 -4.15 -0.85
C ILE A 159 13.87 -4.21 -2.31
N ALA A 160 14.01 -3.09 -3.05
CA ALA A 160 13.55 -3.00 -4.43
C ALA A 160 14.15 -1.80 -5.16
N ARG A 161 13.82 -1.67 -6.44
CA ARG A 161 13.92 -0.40 -7.19
C ARG A 161 12.63 -0.08 -7.93
N LEU A 162 12.44 1.19 -8.22
CA LEU A 162 11.36 1.67 -9.07
C LEU A 162 11.65 1.41 -10.56
N TYR A 163 10.59 1.54 -11.38
CA TYR A 163 10.74 1.67 -12.81
C TYR A 163 11.51 2.94 -13.18
N THR A 164 12.36 2.86 -14.17
CA THR A 164 12.85 4.03 -14.88
C THR A 164 11.76 4.58 -15.81
N SER A 165 11.87 5.85 -16.22
CA SER A 165 10.94 6.45 -17.18
C SER A 165 10.89 5.69 -18.52
N GLN A 166 11.98 5.03 -18.91
CA GLN A 166 12.03 4.23 -20.12
C GLN A 166 11.26 2.91 -19.97
N GLU A 167 11.39 2.25 -18.80
CA GLU A 167 10.71 0.98 -18.52
C GLU A 167 9.20 1.12 -18.39
N THR A 168 8.68 2.29 -17.97
CA THR A 168 7.23 2.51 -17.85
C THR A 168 6.52 2.67 -19.20
N LYS A 169 7.22 3.01 -20.27
CA LYS A 169 6.61 3.30 -21.58
C LYS A 169 5.71 2.17 -22.11
N LYS A 170 6.04 0.92 -21.81
CA LYS A 170 5.26 -0.26 -22.22
C LYS A 170 3.93 -0.45 -21.48
N TYR A 171 3.68 0.26 -20.37
CA TYR A 171 2.51 0.03 -19.50
C TYR A 171 1.42 1.10 -19.61
N LYS A 172 1.45 1.97 -20.62
CA LYS A 172 0.44 3.03 -20.83
C LYS A 172 0.13 3.87 -19.57
N GLY A 173 1.13 4.09 -18.71
CA GLY A 173 0.99 4.84 -17.47
C GLY A 173 2.33 5.28 -16.90
N ASN A 174 2.29 6.24 -15.99
CA ASN A 174 3.49 6.74 -15.32
C ASN A 174 3.71 5.98 -14.01
N TYR A 175 4.53 4.93 -14.01
CA TYR A 175 4.83 4.07 -12.86
C TYR A 175 6.25 4.28 -12.30
N ASN A 176 6.94 5.36 -12.67
CA ASN A 176 8.28 5.68 -12.16
C ASN A 176 8.23 6.48 -10.85
N HIS A 177 7.34 6.10 -9.96
CA HIS A 177 7.14 6.66 -8.63
C HIS A 177 6.85 5.54 -7.63
N LEU A 178 6.97 5.84 -6.36
CA LEU A 178 6.54 4.95 -5.28
C LEU A 178 5.12 5.28 -4.86
N HIS A 179 4.21 4.33 -5.01
CA HIS A 179 2.91 4.34 -4.35
C HIS A 179 3.08 3.73 -2.95
N LEU A 180 3.06 4.57 -1.92
CA LEU A 180 3.30 4.18 -0.52
C LEU A 180 1.99 4.18 0.26
N GLU A 181 1.64 3.04 0.85
CA GLU A 181 0.52 2.92 1.79
C GLU A 181 1.04 2.63 3.20
N ILE A 182 0.37 3.19 4.21
CA ILE A 182 0.51 2.81 5.62
C ILE A 182 -0.81 2.19 6.05
N ARG A 183 -0.79 0.88 6.33
CA ARG A 183 -1.99 0.10 6.57
C ARG A 183 -2.14 -0.27 8.05
N LYS A 184 -3.36 -0.15 8.55
CA LYS A 184 -3.73 -0.53 9.92
C LYS A 184 -3.97 -2.02 10.07
N SER A 185 -4.34 -2.68 8.97
CA SER A 185 -4.61 -4.12 8.92
C SER A 185 -4.06 -4.73 7.63
N PHE A 186 -3.89 -6.04 7.65
CA PHE A 186 -3.47 -6.82 6.51
C PHE A 186 -4.63 -7.71 6.05
N TYR A 187 -5.31 -7.30 5.01
CA TYR A 187 -6.33 -8.07 4.31
C TYR A 187 -6.01 -8.03 2.82
N ASP A 188 -6.70 -8.80 2.01
CA ASP A 188 -6.57 -8.79 0.54
C ASP A 188 -5.13 -8.92 0.02
N TYR A 189 -4.28 -9.63 0.73
CA TYR A 189 -2.85 -9.77 0.42
C TYR A 189 -2.07 -8.43 0.36
N GLY A 190 -2.67 -7.31 0.81
CA GLY A 190 -2.05 -5.99 0.84
C GLY A 190 -1.96 -5.29 -0.51
N CYS A 191 -2.74 -5.68 -1.51
CA CYS A 191 -2.57 -5.16 -2.86
C CYS A 191 -3.81 -4.49 -3.48
N ALA A 192 -5.01 -4.83 -3.06
CA ALA A 192 -6.25 -4.39 -3.71
C ALA A 192 -6.72 -2.99 -3.28
N SER A 193 -5.81 -2.02 -3.28
CA SER A 193 -6.09 -0.63 -2.88
C SER A 193 -7.21 0.05 -3.69
N TRP A 194 -7.38 -0.29 -4.96
CA TRP A 194 -8.47 0.26 -5.80
C TRP A 194 -9.86 -0.31 -5.49
N LEU A 195 -9.99 -1.19 -4.51
CA LEU A 195 -11.29 -1.61 -3.99
C LEU A 195 -11.84 -0.67 -2.90
N THR A 196 -11.08 0.33 -2.48
CA THR A 196 -11.51 1.34 -1.51
C THR A 196 -12.36 2.39 -2.22
N MET A 197 -13.67 2.36 -1.99
CA MET A 197 -14.64 3.17 -2.73
C MET A 197 -15.21 4.33 -1.90
N ASN A 198 -14.92 4.41 -0.61
CA ASN A 198 -15.45 5.43 0.26
C ASN A 198 -14.43 5.87 1.33
N LYS A 199 -14.65 7.07 1.89
CA LYS A 199 -13.75 7.64 2.90
C LYS A 199 -13.80 6.93 4.26
N ALA A 200 -14.89 6.25 4.59
CA ALA A 200 -14.99 5.49 5.83
C ALA A 200 -14.00 4.31 5.81
N ASP A 201 -14.05 3.49 4.75
CA ASP A 201 -13.10 2.38 4.54
C ASP A 201 -11.66 2.89 4.48
N LEU A 202 -11.44 4.01 3.77
CA LEU A 202 -10.11 4.62 3.68
C LEU A 202 -9.54 4.93 5.07
N ASN A 203 -10.33 5.61 5.90
CA ASN A 203 -9.91 6.03 7.23
C ASN A 203 -9.84 4.86 8.23
N GLU A 204 -10.66 3.84 8.05
CA GLU A 204 -10.62 2.64 8.88
C GLU A 204 -9.36 1.81 8.63
N LEU A 205 -8.98 1.64 7.37
CA LEU A 205 -7.96 0.66 6.94
C LEU A 205 -6.57 1.26 6.74
N PHE A 206 -6.47 2.58 6.53
CA PHE A 206 -5.21 3.24 6.20
C PHE A 206 -4.93 4.46 7.07
N TYR A 207 -3.64 4.79 7.21
CA TYR A 207 -3.17 6.10 7.65
C TYR A 207 -2.79 6.92 6.42
N ASN A 208 -3.00 8.25 6.47
CA ASN A 208 -2.43 9.15 5.49
C ASN A 208 -0.88 9.10 5.61
N PRO A 209 -0.14 8.67 4.57
CA PRO A 209 1.30 8.47 4.68
C PRO A 209 2.07 9.76 4.99
N MET A 210 1.64 10.91 4.44
CA MET A 210 2.31 12.19 4.74
C MET A 210 2.10 12.62 6.18
N THR A 211 0.89 12.49 6.71
CA THR A 211 0.61 12.77 8.12
C THR A 211 1.39 11.82 9.02
N PHE A 212 1.43 10.54 8.68
CA PHE A 212 2.20 9.54 9.43
C PHE A 212 3.69 9.89 9.46
N MET A 213 4.28 10.18 8.31
CA MET A 213 5.71 10.57 8.22
C MET A 213 6.00 11.84 9.02
N LYS A 214 5.19 12.90 8.87
CA LYS A 214 5.37 14.14 9.63
C LYS A 214 5.37 13.92 11.14
N SER A 215 4.62 12.95 11.63
CA SER A 215 4.50 12.66 13.08
C SER A 215 5.54 11.67 13.61
N ASN A 216 6.18 10.87 12.75
CA ASN A 216 6.98 9.74 13.18
C ASN A 216 8.44 9.75 12.68
N LEU A 217 8.78 10.51 11.60
CA LEU A 217 10.17 10.56 11.13
C LEU A 217 11.10 11.06 12.24
N GLY A 218 12.19 10.35 12.45
CA GLY A 218 13.19 10.67 13.47
C GLY A 218 12.73 10.46 14.92
N ALA A 219 11.48 10.04 15.15
CA ALA A 219 11.02 9.72 16.49
C ALA A 219 11.70 8.43 16.96
N VAL A 220 12.53 8.54 17.97
CA VAL A 220 13.04 7.39 18.71
C VAL A 220 11.90 6.92 19.61
N HIS A 221 11.31 5.79 19.29
CA HIS A 221 10.41 5.12 20.23
C HIS A 221 11.28 4.41 21.25
N PRO A 222 11.35 4.87 22.51
CA PRO A 222 12.17 4.20 23.51
C PRO A 222 11.69 2.75 23.58
N GLY A 223 12.59 1.84 23.22
CA GLY A 223 12.38 0.43 23.47
C GLY A 223 12.14 0.29 24.98
N THR A 224 11.06 -0.35 25.36
CA THR A 224 10.87 -0.76 26.75
C THR A 224 11.99 -1.73 27.07
N ASN A 225 12.98 -1.24 27.84
CA ASN A 225 13.89 -2.10 28.59
C ASN A 225 13.07 -2.99 29.54
#